data_23c5cae6d235290d9b5d02ff418928ad
#
_entry.id   23c5cae6d235290d9b5d02ff418928ad
#
_cell.length_a   1.000
_cell.length_b   1.000
_cell.length_c   1.000
_cell.angle_alpha   90.00
_cell.angle_beta   90.00
_cell.angle_gamma   90.00
#
_symmetry.space_group_name_H-M   'P 1'
#
loop_
_entity.id
_entity.type
_entity.pdbx_description
1 polymer ?
#
loop_
_entity_poly.entity_id
_entity_poly.type
_entity_poly.pdbx_seq_one_letter_code
_entity_poly.pdbx_strand_id
1 'polypeptide(L)'
;MGRVMGKVFIQTYGCQMNEYDTDKMFELLGTQNYTPASSMDEADLVLLNTCSVRDKAEQKVYSELGRMRRLKKQNPNVKIGVGGCVAQQEGVKILKRAENVDFVFGTDNLFELPEILKETEKGTRPVQINRLAPRQKVRDFIPDFSTSASNLPALKAHLAITKGCNNYCSFCVVPLTRGTEVSRS
;
A
#
# COMPACT_ATOMS: atom_id res chain seq x y z
N MET A 1 27.24 3.52 6.57
CA MET A 1 26.60 2.42 5.82
C MET A 1 25.41 1.94 6.64
N GLY A 2 24.18 2.31 6.29
CA GLY A 2 22.98 1.90 7.00
C GLY A 2 22.74 0.39 6.80
N ARG A 3 22.37 -0.29 7.88
CA ARG A 3 22.00 -1.71 7.84
C ARG A 3 20.79 -1.88 6.92
N VAL A 4 20.89 -2.74 5.89
CA VAL A 4 19.73 -3.09 5.07
C VAL A 4 18.69 -3.74 5.98
N MET A 5 17.48 -3.18 6.06
CA MET A 5 16.41 -3.72 6.91
C MET A 5 15.80 -4.98 6.31
N GLY A 6 15.74 -5.09 4.97
CA GLY A 6 15.19 -6.24 4.28
C GLY A 6 14.88 -5.98 2.82
N LYS A 7 14.31 -6.99 2.17
CA LYS A 7 13.81 -6.93 0.80
C LYS A 7 12.30 -6.79 0.79
N VAL A 8 11.76 -5.92 -0.07
CA VAL A 8 10.31 -5.74 -0.23
C VAL A 8 9.85 -6.14 -1.63
N PHE A 9 8.78 -6.91 -1.68
CA PHE A 9 8.05 -7.22 -2.91
C PHE A 9 6.66 -6.59 -2.85
N ILE A 10 6.29 -5.81 -3.87
CA ILE A 10 4.97 -5.17 -3.96
C ILE A 10 4.22 -5.72 -5.16
N GLN A 11 3.12 -6.43 -4.90
CA GLN A 11 2.21 -6.89 -5.93
C GLN A 11 1.11 -5.85 -6.13
N THR A 12 1.11 -5.17 -7.26
CA THR A 12 0.14 -4.12 -7.59
C THR A 12 -0.99 -4.68 -8.44
N TYR A 13 -2.22 -4.41 -8.02
CA TYR A 13 -3.43 -4.60 -8.80
C TYR A 13 -4.11 -3.26 -8.99
N GLY A 14 -4.54 -2.96 -10.22
CA GLY A 14 -5.45 -1.85 -10.39
C GLY A 14 -5.20 -0.91 -11.55
N CYS A 15 -5.30 0.37 -11.24
CA CYS A 15 -5.20 1.49 -12.16
C CYS A 15 -3.86 2.25 -11.95
N GLN A 16 -3.64 3.28 -12.76
CA GLN A 16 -2.45 4.14 -12.66
C GLN A 16 -2.25 4.76 -11.27
N MET A 17 -3.36 5.04 -10.54
CA MET A 17 -3.24 5.53 -9.16
C MET A 17 -2.62 4.51 -8.22
N ASN A 18 -2.87 3.20 -8.44
CA ASN A 18 -2.20 2.17 -7.65
C ASN A 18 -0.73 2.03 -8.04
N GLU A 19 -0.39 2.22 -9.32
CA GLU A 19 1.01 2.27 -9.77
C GLU A 19 1.75 3.43 -9.10
N TYR A 20 1.15 4.63 -9.10
CA TYR A 20 1.66 5.78 -8.36
C TYR A 20 1.84 5.49 -6.85
N ASP A 21 0.82 4.91 -6.21
CA ASP A 21 0.88 4.55 -4.79
C ASP A 21 2.03 3.56 -4.53
N THR A 22 2.27 2.62 -5.46
CA THR A 22 3.38 1.65 -5.38
C THR A 22 4.74 2.32 -5.47
N ASP A 23 4.91 3.28 -6.39
CA ASP A 23 6.15 4.06 -6.51
C ASP A 23 6.43 4.78 -5.18
N LYS A 24 5.40 5.38 -4.56
CA LYS A 24 5.52 6.05 -3.27
C LYS A 24 5.83 5.09 -2.12
N MET A 25 5.27 3.88 -2.12
CA MET A 25 5.65 2.84 -1.14
C MET A 25 7.13 2.48 -1.27
N PHE A 26 7.65 2.29 -2.48
CA PHE A 26 9.07 2.02 -2.68
C PHE A 26 9.97 3.16 -2.20
N GLU A 27 9.60 4.43 -2.49
CA GLU A 27 10.33 5.60 -2.00
C GLU A 27 10.39 5.61 -0.46
N LEU A 28 9.23 5.45 0.20
CA LEU A 28 9.13 5.44 1.67
C LEU A 28 9.92 4.29 2.29
N LEU A 29 9.78 3.08 1.76
CA LEU A 29 10.48 1.90 2.26
C LEU A 29 11.99 2.01 2.00
N GLY A 30 12.41 2.64 0.92
CA GLY A 30 13.81 2.97 0.66
C GLY A 30 14.42 3.84 1.77
N THR A 31 13.68 4.79 2.33
CA THR A 31 14.12 5.58 3.50
C THR A 31 14.29 4.74 4.76
N GLN A 32 13.62 3.59 4.83
CA GLN A 32 13.74 2.61 5.91
C GLN A 32 14.74 1.49 5.57
N ASN A 33 15.59 1.70 4.57
CA ASN A 33 16.60 0.75 4.09
C ASN A 33 16.05 -0.59 3.56
N TYR A 34 14.81 -0.62 3.06
CA TYR A 34 14.32 -1.72 2.26
C TYR A 34 14.80 -1.60 0.81
N THR A 35 15.11 -2.72 0.19
CA THR A 35 15.45 -2.81 -1.24
C THR A 35 14.41 -3.64 -1.98
N PRO A 36 14.13 -3.35 -3.26
CA PRO A 36 13.19 -4.16 -4.04
C PRO A 36 13.66 -5.62 -4.16
N ALA A 37 12.73 -6.57 -3.97
CA ALA A 37 12.94 -8.00 -4.22
C ALA A 37 12.53 -8.34 -5.66
N SER A 38 13.25 -9.29 -6.27
CA SER A 38 12.92 -9.79 -7.62
C SER A 38 11.72 -10.73 -7.62
N SER A 39 11.45 -11.37 -6.48
CA SER A 39 10.32 -12.29 -6.30
C SER A 39 9.76 -12.20 -4.88
N MET A 40 8.55 -12.71 -4.72
CA MET A 40 7.88 -12.79 -3.41
C MET A 40 8.64 -13.70 -2.43
N ASP A 41 9.27 -14.76 -2.94
CA ASP A 41 9.97 -15.75 -2.10
C ASP A 41 11.26 -15.21 -1.48
N GLU A 42 11.84 -14.16 -2.08
CA GLU A 42 13.05 -13.51 -1.58
C GLU A 42 12.75 -12.34 -0.62
N ALA A 43 11.48 -12.01 -0.43
CA ALA A 43 11.09 -10.82 0.30
C ALA A 43 10.95 -11.09 1.81
N ASP A 44 11.38 -10.12 2.60
CA ASP A 44 11.11 -10.04 4.04
C ASP A 44 9.78 -9.31 4.31
N LEU A 45 9.37 -8.45 3.37
CA LEU A 45 8.11 -7.72 3.39
C LEU A 45 7.39 -7.90 2.05
N VAL A 46 6.16 -8.38 2.09
CA VAL A 46 5.29 -8.51 0.92
C VAL A 46 4.09 -7.57 1.07
N LEU A 47 3.89 -6.69 0.11
CA LEU A 47 2.75 -5.77 0.06
C LEU A 47 1.82 -6.12 -1.10
N LEU A 48 0.54 -6.15 -0.81
CA LEU A 48 -0.52 -6.30 -1.79
C LEU A 48 -1.23 -4.95 -1.96
N ASN A 49 -0.93 -4.22 -3.04
CA ASN A 49 -1.61 -2.97 -3.36
C ASN A 49 -2.86 -3.26 -4.19
N THR A 50 -4.03 -3.00 -3.63
CA THR A 50 -5.31 -3.53 -4.09
C THR A 50 -6.19 -2.47 -4.74
N CYS A 51 -6.99 -2.88 -5.73
CA CYS A 51 -7.96 -2.06 -6.43
C CYS A 51 -9.38 -2.60 -6.23
N SER A 52 -10.36 -1.72 -6.12
CA SER A 52 -11.78 -2.08 -5.99
C SER A 52 -12.63 -1.71 -7.23
N VAL A 53 -12.02 -1.15 -8.27
CA VAL A 53 -12.75 -0.71 -9.47
C VAL A 53 -13.02 -1.84 -10.47
N ARG A 54 -12.25 -2.93 -10.42
CA ARG A 54 -12.37 -4.06 -11.33
C ARG A 54 -13.27 -5.14 -10.76
N ASP A 55 -14.05 -5.79 -11.63
CA ASP A 55 -14.85 -6.96 -11.26
C ASP A 55 -14.02 -8.01 -10.54
N LYS A 56 -14.58 -8.57 -9.48
CA LYS A 56 -13.93 -9.60 -8.66
C LYS A 56 -12.62 -9.19 -8.01
N ALA A 57 -12.36 -7.88 -7.89
CA ALA A 57 -11.11 -7.37 -7.29
C ALA A 57 -10.91 -7.92 -5.88
N GLU A 58 -11.95 -7.92 -5.06
CA GLU A 58 -11.92 -8.47 -3.70
C GLU A 58 -11.61 -9.98 -3.70
N GLN A 59 -12.28 -10.76 -4.57
CA GLN A 59 -12.04 -12.20 -4.67
C GLN A 59 -10.60 -12.51 -5.05
N LYS A 60 -10.01 -11.70 -5.94
CA LYS A 60 -8.62 -11.82 -6.35
C LYS A 60 -7.66 -11.56 -5.19
N VAL A 61 -7.94 -10.57 -4.36
CA VAL A 61 -7.16 -10.28 -3.14
C VAL A 61 -7.14 -11.51 -2.23
N TYR A 62 -8.29 -12.08 -1.89
CA TYR A 62 -8.35 -13.26 -1.01
C TYR A 62 -7.70 -14.50 -1.63
N SER A 63 -7.80 -14.69 -2.95
CA SER A 63 -7.11 -15.77 -3.65
C SER A 63 -5.58 -15.64 -3.52
N GLU A 64 -5.04 -14.44 -3.69
CA GLU A 64 -3.61 -14.18 -3.51
C GLU A 64 -3.17 -14.36 -2.04
N LEU A 65 -3.93 -13.86 -1.09
CA LEU A 65 -3.67 -14.08 0.33
C LEU A 65 -3.66 -15.57 0.69
N GLY A 66 -4.52 -16.36 0.03
CA GLY A 66 -4.50 -17.82 0.15
C GLY A 66 -3.17 -18.44 -0.33
N ARG A 67 -2.62 -17.96 -1.44
CA ARG A 67 -1.30 -18.40 -1.96
C ARG A 67 -0.18 -17.99 -1.01
N MET A 68 -0.23 -16.79 -0.44
CA MET A 68 0.77 -16.27 0.49
C MET A 68 0.82 -17.04 1.82
N ARG A 69 -0.17 -17.87 2.15
CA ARG A 69 -0.08 -18.78 3.31
C ARG A 69 1.11 -19.73 3.22
N ARG A 70 1.48 -20.17 2.00
CA ARG A 70 2.67 -21.02 1.80
C ARG A 70 3.93 -20.26 2.15
N LEU A 71 4.04 -19.03 1.69
CA LEU A 71 5.18 -18.16 2.00
C LEU A 71 5.37 -18.01 3.51
N LYS A 72 4.27 -17.70 4.24
CA LYS A 72 4.30 -17.54 5.69
C LYS A 72 4.69 -18.86 6.42
N LYS A 73 4.35 -20.02 5.86
CA LYS A 73 4.77 -21.32 6.39
C LYS A 73 6.26 -21.61 6.17
N GLN A 74 6.80 -21.20 5.03
CA GLN A 74 8.22 -21.38 4.67
C GLN A 74 9.11 -20.39 5.42
N ASN A 75 8.67 -19.14 5.51
CA ASN A 75 9.33 -18.07 6.24
C ASN A 75 8.35 -17.39 7.22
N PRO A 76 8.27 -17.85 8.48
CA PRO A 76 7.37 -17.26 9.48
C PRO A 76 7.65 -15.78 9.78
N ASN A 77 8.87 -15.31 9.50
CA ASN A 77 9.27 -13.94 9.76
C ASN A 77 8.84 -12.95 8.66
N VAL A 78 8.45 -13.45 7.46
CA VAL A 78 7.98 -12.56 6.39
C VAL A 78 6.75 -11.77 6.86
N LYS A 79 6.74 -10.48 6.62
CA LYS A 79 5.58 -9.63 6.90
C LYS A 79 4.73 -9.48 5.65
N ILE A 80 3.42 -9.60 5.81
CA ILE A 80 2.44 -9.48 4.73
C ILE A 80 1.48 -8.34 5.05
N GLY A 81 1.51 -7.30 4.23
CA GLY A 81 0.63 -6.15 4.34
C GLY A 81 -0.34 -6.03 3.16
N VAL A 82 -1.54 -5.53 3.43
CA VAL A 82 -2.55 -5.25 2.40
C VAL A 82 -2.88 -3.76 2.40
N GLY A 83 -2.68 -3.12 1.28
CA GLY A 83 -2.96 -1.69 1.07
C GLY A 83 -3.91 -1.43 -0.10
N GLY A 84 -4.32 -0.18 -0.26
CA GLY A 84 -5.09 0.31 -1.41
C GLY A 84 -6.61 0.28 -1.21
N CYS A 85 -7.35 0.28 -2.32
CA CYS A 85 -8.80 0.53 -2.30
C CYS A 85 -9.61 -0.57 -1.60
N VAL A 86 -9.31 -1.86 -1.84
CA VAL A 86 -9.98 -2.95 -1.12
C VAL A 86 -9.62 -2.92 0.37
N ALA A 87 -8.36 -2.63 0.70
CA ALA A 87 -7.93 -2.47 2.08
C ALA A 87 -8.72 -1.36 2.80
N GLN A 88 -8.93 -0.23 2.12
CA GLN A 88 -9.72 0.88 2.63
C GLN A 88 -11.18 0.51 2.90
N GLN A 89 -11.78 -0.35 2.05
CA GLN A 89 -13.18 -0.78 2.20
C GLN A 89 -13.35 -1.87 3.26
N GLU A 90 -12.51 -2.89 3.22
CA GLU A 90 -12.66 -4.09 4.03
C GLU A 90 -11.98 -3.99 5.40
N GLY A 91 -10.90 -3.24 5.51
CA GLY A 91 -10.24 -2.96 6.78
C GLY A 91 -10.00 -4.21 7.61
N VAL A 92 -10.56 -4.23 8.82
CA VAL A 92 -10.40 -5.30 9.81
C VAL A 92 -10.93 -6.66 9.32
N LYS A 93 -11.84 -6.69 8.35
CA LYS A 93 -12.37 -7.95 7.79
C LYS A 93 -11.28 -8.75 7.08
N ILE A 94 -10.27 -8.06 6.48
CA ILE A 94 -9.13 -8.74 5.86
C ILE A 94 -8.38 -9.57 6.89
N LEU A 95 -8.08 -8.99 8.07
CA LEU A 95 -7.38 -9.70 9.15
C LEU A 95 -8.17 -10.89 9.70
N LYS A 96 -9.50 -10.76 9.74
CA LYS A 96 -10.39 -11.85 10.20
C LYS A 96 -10.43 -13.03 9.23
N ARG A 97 -10.38 -12.77 7.91
CA ARG A 97 -10.43 -13.80 6.86
C ARG A 97 -9.07 -14.37 6.48
N ALA A 98 -8.00 -13.61 6.70
CA ALA A 98 -6.64 -13.97 6.31
C ALA A 98 -5.67 -13.80 7.50
N GLU A 99 -5.46 -14.87 8.25
CA GLU A 99 -4.60 -14.90 9.44
C GLU A 99 -3.13 -14.63 9.13
N ASN A 100 -2.72 -14.89 7.89
CA ASN A 100 -1.36 -14.65 7.40
C ASN A 100 -1.06 -13.18 7.08
N VAL A 101 -2.05 -12.28 7.15
CA VAL A 101 -1.84 -10.83 6.99
C VAL A 101 -1.42 -10.22 8.31
N ASP A 102 -0.34 -9.47 8.32
CA ASP A 102 0.21 -8.83 9.51
C ASP A 102 -0.36 -7.43 9.74
N PHE A 103 -0.69 -6.68 8.67
CA PHE A 103 -1.27 -5.34 8.77
C PHE A 103 -2.10 -4.95 7.55
N VAL A 104 -2.96 -3.94 7.73
CA VAL A 104 -3.81 -3.39 6.67
C VAL A 104 -3.74 -1.85 6.70
N PHE A 105 -3.63 -1.21 5.54
CA PHE A 105 -3.63 0.25 5.45
C PHE A 105 -4.46 0.76 4.27
N GLY A 106 -5.11 1.89 4.50
CA GLY A 106 -5.94 2.56 3.50
C GLY A 106 -5.14 3.41 2.52
N THR A 107 -5.85 3.97 1.54
CA THR A 107 -5.26 4.82 0.50
C THR A 107 -4.72 6.15 1.04
N ASP A 108 -5.23 6.63 2.17
CA ASP A 108 -4.77 7.85 2.83
C ASP A 108 -3.63 7.59 3.82
N ASN A 109 -3.43 6.33 4.25
CA ASN A 109 -2.47 5.94 5.28
C ASN A 109 -1.17 5.33 4.72
N LEU A 110 -0.94 5.48 3.42
CA LEU A 110 0.27 5.00 2.75
C LEU A 110 1.54 5.59 3.40
N PHE A 111 1.50 6.87 3.76
CA PHE A 111 2.64 7.58 4.36
C PHE A 111 2.90 7.21 5.82
N GLU A 112 1.96 6.52 6.46
CA GLU A 112 2.12 5.96 7.81
C GLU A 112 2.76 4.56 7.79
N LEU A 113 3.13 4.05 6.61
CA LEU A 113 3.70 2.71 6.44
C LEU A 113 4.93 2.44 7.33
N PRO A 114 5.87 3.37 7.52
CA PRO A 114 6.99 3.18 8.45
C PRO A 114 6.54 2.94 9.90
N GLU A 115 5.55 3.69 10.37
CA GLU A 115 4.98 3.57 11.72
C GLU A 115 4.20 2.27 11.87
N ILE A 116 3.43 1.89 10.86
CA ILE A 116 2.68 0.63 10.81
C ILE A 116 3.64 -0.58 10.91
N LEU A 117 4.77 -0.53 10.22
CA LEU A 117 5.80 -1.58 10.30
C LEU A 117 6.39 -1.69 11.70
N LYS A 118 6.71 -0.57 12.36
CA LYS A 118 7.20 -0.55 13.75
C LYS A 118 6.20 -1.15 14.73
N GLU A 119 4.90 -0.88 14.55
CA GLU A 119 3.84 -1.51 15.37
C GLU A 119 3.75 -3.00 15.12
N THR A 120 3.86 -3.41 13.86
CA THR A 120 3.84 -4.83 13.47
C THR A 120 5.02 -5.61 14.05
N GLU A 121 6.19 -4.99 14.16
CA GLU A 121 7.38 -5.58 14.81
C GLU A 121 7.16 -5.85 16.30
N LYS A 122 6.29 -5.09 16.97
CA LYS A 122 5.89 -5.31 18.37
C LYS A 122 4.89 -6.48 18.53
N GLY A 123 4.55 -7.18 17.46
CA GLY A 123 3.63 -8.30 17.46
C GLY A 123 2.14 -7.92 17.36
N THR A 124 1.82 -6.65 17.09
CA THR A 124 0.46 -6.21 16.81
C THR A 124 0.09 -6.41 15.34
N ARG A 125 -1.21 -6.40 15.05
CA ARG A 125 -1.75 -6.45 13.67
C ARG A 125 -2.54 -5.18 13.39
N PRO A 126 -1.88 -4.05 13.09
CA PRO A 126 -2.54 -2.76 12.94
C PRO A 126 -3.42 -2.69 11.69
N VAL A 127 -4.53 -1.94 11.81
CA VAL A 127 -5.41 -1.58 10.72
C VAL A 127 -5.54 -0.06 10.70
N GLN A 128 -4.90 0.56 9.71
CA GLN A 128 -4.91 2.01 9.53
C GLN A 128 -5.69 2.35 8.25
N ILE A 129 -6.95 2.74 8.42
CA ILE A 129 -7.86 3.11 7.32
C ILE A 129 -8.54 4.46 7.56
N ASN A 130 -7.94 5.29 8.41
CA ASN A 130 -8.46 6.60 8.77
C ASN A 130 -8.42 7.55 7.57
N ARG A 131 -9.47 8.36 7.43
CA ARG A 131 -9.50 9.42 6.43
C ARG A 131 -8.69 10.61 6.90
N LEU A 132 -7.78 11.06 6.07
CA LEU A 132 -7.04 12.29 6.29
C LEU A 132 -7.89 13.51 5.94
N ALA A 133 -7.71 14.59 6.69
CA ALA A 133 -8.29 15.89 6.32
C ALA A 133 -7.68 16.36 4.98
N PRO A 134 -8.42 17.14 4.15
CA PRO A 134 -7.94 17.58 2.83
C PRO A 134 -6.57 18.26 2.86
N ARG A 135 -6.29 19.05 3.90
CA ARG A 135 -5.00 19.74 4.09
C ARG A 135 -3.83 18.79 4.32
N GLN A 136 -4.05 17.69 5.06
CA GLN A 136 -3.05 16.65 5.26
C GLN A 136 -2.79 15.89 3.96
N LYS A 137 -3.86 15.58 3.19
CA LYS A 137 -3.75 14.92 1.90
C LYS A 137 -2.90 15.71 0.90
N VAL A 138 -3.04 17.04 0.86
CA VAL A 138 -2.23 17.89 -0.03
C VAL A 138 -0.77 17.81 0.34
N ARG A 139 -0.43 17.87 1.62
CA ARG A 139 0.95 17.79 2.09
C ARG A 139 1.59 16.45 1.78
N ASP A 140 0.86 15.35 2.02
CA ASP A 140 1.35 14.00 1.77
C ASP A 140 1.38 13.65 0.27
N PHE A 141 0.60 14.38 -0.52
CA PHE A 141 0.52 14.24 -1.98
C PHE A 141 1.69 14.95 -2.70
N ILE A 142 2.30 15.97 -2.08
CA ILE A 142 3.46 16.67 -2.59
C ILE A 142 4.69 16.11 -1.86
N PRO A 143 5.43 15.15 -2.43
CA PRO A 143 6.63 14.64 -1.79
C PRO A 143 7.66 15.77 -1.63
N ASP A 144 8.35 15.78 -0.50
CA ASP A 144 9.57 16.56 -0.34
C ASP A 144 10.58 16.05 -1.38
N PHE A 145 10.95 16.91 -2.33
CA PHE A 145 11.90 16.59 -3.41
C PHE A 145 13.34 16.30 -2.94
N SER A 146 13.57 16.35 -1.65
CA SER A 146 14.89 16.12 -1.04
C SER A 146 15.31 14.66 -0.97
N THR A 147 14.42 13.70 -1.25
CA THR A 147 14.72 12.25 -1.23
C THR A 147 14.60 11.63 -2.61
N SER A 148 15.53 11.98 -3.49
CA SER A 148 15.74 11.28 -4.77
C SER A 148 16.40 9.92 -4.53
N ALA A 149 15.68 8.96 -4.02
CA ALA A 149 16.16 7.58 -3.83
C ALA A 149 15.55 6.60 -4.81
N SER A 150 15.03 7.04 -5.96
CA SER A 150 14.64 6.14 -7.03
C SER A 150 15.85 5.79 -7.89
N ASN A 151 16.61 4.78 -7.49
CA ASN A 151 17.65 4.15 -8.31
C ASN A 151 17.07 3.29 -9.46
N LEU A 152 15.82 3.51 -9.84
CA LEU A 152 15.22 2.83 -10.98
C LEU A 152 15.38 3.74 -12.20
N PRO A 153 15.98 3.24 -13.29
CA PRO A 153 15.94 3.92 -14.59
C PRO A 153 14.50 3.86 -15.10
N ALA A 154 13.67 4.80 -14.63
CA ALA A 154 12.27 4.83 -14.98
C ALA A 154 12.12 5.47 -16.36
N LEU A 155 11.84 4.64 -17.38
CA LEU A 155 11.35 5.09 -18.70
C LEU A 155 9.95 5.74 -18.59
N LYS A 156 9.29 5.62 -17.43
CA LYS A 156 7.94 6.08 -17.17
C LYS A 156 7.84 6.57 -15.73
N ALA A 157 7.21 7.74 -15.53
CA ALA A 157 6.89 8.27 -14.20
C ALA A 157 5.39 8.60 -14.12
N HIS A 158 4.79 8.39 -12.95
CA HIS A 158 3.41 8.76 -12.67
C HIS A 158 3.38 10.04 -11.84
N LEU A 159 2.59 11.01 -12.29
CA LEU A 159 2.31 12.24 -11.55
C LEU A 159 0.82 12.28 -11.22
N ALA A 160 0.48 12.15 -9.95
CA ALA A 160 -0.88 12.35 -9.51
C ALA A 160 -1.15 13.85 -9.38
N ILE A 161 -2.09 14.40 -10.16
CA ILE A 161 -2.51 15.81 -10.13
C ILE A 161 -3.75 16.01 -9.27
N THR A 162 -4.60 14.99 -9.15
CA THR A 162 -5.82 14.98 -8.35
C THR A 162 -6.00 13.63 -7.67
N LYS A 163 -6.45 13.62 -6.42
CA LYS A 163 -6.80 12.41 -5.64
C LYS A 163 -8.21 12.56 -5.09
N GLY A 164 -9.01 11.48 -5.17
CA GLY A 164 -10.42 11.50 -4.76
C GLY A 164 -11.36 12.02 -5.84
N CYS A 165 -12.64 12.20 -5.50
CA CYS A 165 -13.66 12.72 -6.44
C CYS A 165 -14.90 13.19 -5.67
N ASN A 166 -15.48 14.33 -6.08
CA ASN A 166 -16.68 14.92 -5.49
C ASN A 166 -17.95 14.70 -6.31
N ASN A 167 -17.91 13.93 -7.41
CA ASN A 167 -19.09 13.72 -8.26
C ASN A 167 -20.11 12.74 -7.66
N TYR A 168 -19.70 11.86 -6.75
CA TYR A 168 -20.58 10.91 -6.05
C TYR A 168 -21.55 10.14 -6.95
N CYS A 169 -21.11 9.73 -8.16
CA CYS A 169 -21.91 8.89 -9.06
C CYS A 169 -22.37 7.63 -8.33
N SER A 170 -23.62 7.19 -8.56
CA SER A 170 -24.28 6.12 -7.82
C SER A 170 -23.55 4.77 -7.84
N PHE A 171 -22.77 4.50 -8.87
CA PHE A 171 -21.98 3.27 -9.06
C PHE A 171 -20.51 3.42 -8.69
N CYS A 172 -20.05 4.62 -8.33
CA CYS A 172 -18.64 4.90 -8.21
C CYS A 172 -18.11 4.70 -6.78
N VAL A 173 -17.08 3.87 -6.64
CA VAL A 173 -16.43 3.58 -5.37
C VAL A 173 -15.35 4.60 -4.97
N VAL A 174 -14.94 5.49 -5.88
CA VAL A 174 -13.81 6.41 -5.65
C VAL A 174 -14.00 7.31 -4.43
N PRO A 175 -15.15 7.97 -4.21
CA PRO A 175 -15.35 8.77 -3.00
C PRO A 175 -15.23 7.96 -1.70
N LEU A 176 -15.62 6.68 -1.74
CA LEU A 176 -15.53 5.77 -0.58
C LEU A 176 -14.10 5.25 -0.34
N THR A 177 -13.28 5.13 -1.37
CA THR A 177 -11.94 4.55 -1.24
C THR A 177 -10.83 5.59 -1.21
N ARG A 178 -10.98 6.69 -1.96
CA ARG A 178 -9.97 7.76 -2.06
C ARG A 178 -10.44 9.10 -1.50
N GLY A 179 -11.71 9.16 -1.05
CA GLY A 179 -12.30 10.32 -0.38
C GLY A 179 -12.63 11.48 -1.31
N THR A 180 -12.83 12.64 -0.69
CA THR A 180 -13.09 13.90 -1.39
C THR A 180 -11.92 14.31 -2.27
N GLU A 181 -12.24 15.04 -3.32
CA GLU A 181 -11.26 15.54 -4.27
C GLU A 181 -10.26 16.52 -3.63
N VAL A 182 -9.00 16.28 -3.92
CA VAL A 182 -7.89 17.15 -3.57
C VAL A 182 -6.98 17.26 -4.79
N SER A 183 -6.73 18.48 -5.24
CA SER A 183 -5.87 18.75 -6.39
C SER A 183 -4.57 19.43 -5.97
N ARG A 184 -3.52 19.23 -6.76
CA ARG A 184 -2.30 20.05 -6.65
C ARG A 184 -2.62 21.48 -7.04
N SER A 185 -1.99 22.42 -6.35
CA SER A 185 -1.95 23.86 -6.74
C SER A 185 -0.99 24.07 -7.89
#